data_8285980a22a011c31cf5f3d309d0af5c
#
_entry.id   8285980a22a011c31cf5f3d309d0af5c
#
_cell.length_a   1.000
_cell.length_b   1.000
_cell.length_c   1.000
_cell.angle_alpha   90.00
_cell.angle_beta   90.00
_cell.angle_gamma   90.00
#
_symmetry.space_group_name_H-M   'P 1'
#
loop_
_entity.id
_entity.type
_entity.pdbx_description
1 polymer ?
#
loop_
_entity_poly.entity_id
_entity_poly.type
_entity_poly.pdbx_seq_one_letter_code
_entity_poly.pdbx_strand_id
1 'polypeptide(L)'
;MPLLKPDPTFYPSPRLAMRGPPEKYAFVAALNPPGSRFNDALLVVDVDPDSRTYGREVGEVKMPEFGDELHHFGWNACSSALCPYAPHPHVERRYLVVPGLRSSRIHIIDIKPNARKPKIVKVIEPEEVFARANYSRPHTIHCGPEGIYVSALGAPNGEGPGGIFMLDCETFEILGQWEMSRGPQFLHYDFWWHLGFDTLLSSEWGTPNMIENGLQPDLLLSSKYGHQMHVWDLRRRRHLQALDLGNEQQMVLEMRPAHDPTKAYGFVGVVVSLKDLSASVWLWHRNNGAWDLKKVIEIPAEPADPEKLPPMLKDFKAVPPLVTDINLSLDDKFLYVSCWGTGEFIQYDVSDPFSPKKTGSVRIGGIVNRTPHPKNPNQQLAGGPQMVEVSRDGKRIYFTNSLYAAWDEQFYPDGVGSWMVKLEADPQGGMSFDENFFVENSDYRIHQIRLEGGDSSSDSYCFP
;
A
#
# COMPACT_ATOMS: atom_id res chain seq x y z
N MET A 1 1.41 39.25 4.23
CA MET A 1 1.25 37.91 4.78
C MET A 1 2.61 37.43 5.24
N PRO A 2 2.76 36.83 6.43
CA PRO A 2 4.02 36.21 6.79
C PRO A 2 4.30 35.11 5.76
N LEU A 3 5.53 35.03 5.29
CA LEU A 3 5.98 33.93 4.43
C LEU A 3 5.86 32.63 5.23
N LEU A 4 4.98 31.73 4.80
CA LEU A 4 4.83 30.39 5.37
C LEU A 4 6.15 29.64 5.09
N LYS A 5 6.79 29.17 6.15
CA LYS A 5 8.02 28.38 6.02
C LYS A 5 7.63 26.91 5.94
N PRO A 6 8.28 26.10 5.08
CA PRO A 6 8.11 24.66 5.08
C PRO A 6 8.43 24.06 6.45
N ASP A 7 7.66 23.05 6.84
CA ASP A 7 7.92 22.30 8.06
C ASP A 7 9.26 21.55 7.93
N PRO A 8 10.10 21.54 8.99
CA PRO A 8 11.43 20.93 8.93
C PRO A 8 11.42 19.39 8.80
N THR A 9 10.26 18.74 8.91
CA THR A 9 10.13 17.29 8.66
C THR A 9 10.10 16.93 7.18
N PHE A 10 9.99 17.93 6.29
CA PHE A 10 9.95 17.75 4.84
C PHE A 10 11.30 18.05 4.19
N TYR A 11 11.52 17.39 3.07
CA TYR A 11 12.68 17.57 2.24
C TYR A 11 12.25 18.01 0.84
N PRO A 12 12.96 18.97 0.21
CA PRO A 12 12.57 19.51 -1.09
C PRO A 12 12.86 18.57 -2.27
N SER A 13 13.60 17.49 -2.05
CA SER A 13 13.93 16.53 -3.12
C SER A 13 14.19 15.13 -2.56
N PRO A 14 14.01 14.06 -3.37
CA PRO A 14 14.34 12.69 -3.01
C PRO A 14 15.77 12.55 -2.47
N ARG A 15 16.73 13.14 -3.18
CA ARG A 15 18.16 13.12 -2.79
C ARG A 15 18.43 13.71 -1.42
N LEU A 16 17.68 14.73 -1.02
CA LEU A 16 17.84 15.33 0.32
C LEU A 16 17.11 14.48 1.37
N ALA A 17 15.96 13.92 1.06
CA ALA A 17 15.22 13.02 1.95
C ALA A 17 16.04 11.76 2.29
N MET A 18 16.75 11.19 1.33
CA MET A 18 17.65 10.05 1.54
C MET A 18 18.78 10.32 2.54
N ARG A 19 19.08 11.58 2.84
CA ARG A 19 20.08 12.00 3.84
C ARG A 19 19.47 12.38 5.18
N GLY A 20 18.16 12.27 5.29
CA GLY A 20 17.43 12.49 6.54
C GLY A 20 17.84 11.48 7.62
N PRO A 21 17.54 11.76 8.88
CA PRO A 21 17.79 10.80 9.96
C PRO A 21 16.99 9.53 9.71
N PRO A 22 17.52 8.36 10.10
CA PRO A 22 16.76 7.10 10.03
C PRO A 22 15.55 7.16 10.94
N GLU A 23 14.55 6.38 10.58
CA GLU A 23 13.34 6.17 11.36
C GLU A 23 13.66 5.48 12.70
N LYS A 24 12.91 5.83 13.75
CA LYS A 24 13.00 5.17 15.07
C LYS A 24 11.79 4.31 15.36
N TYR A 25 10.65 4.64 14.78
CA TYR A 25 9.41 3.90 14.96
C TYR A 25 8.78 3.58 13.63
N ALA A 26 8.14 2.41 13.59
CA ALA A 26 7.17 2.05 12.56
C ALA A 26 5.78 2.02 13.20
N PHE A 27 4.81 2.59 12.51
CA PHE A 27 3.39 2.48 12.83
C PHE A 27 2.81 1.36 11.98
N VAL A 28 2.02 0.49 12.59
CA VAL A 28 1.52 -0.73 11.94
C VAL A 28 0.02 -0.87 12.16
N ALA A 29 -0.74 -1.05 11.10
CA ALA A 29 -2.16 -1.39 11.20
C ALA A 29 -2.30 -2.83 11.73
N ALA A 30 -3.00 -2.96 12.85
CA ALA A 30 -3.24 -4.22 13.54
C ALA A 30 -4.73 -4.52 13.53
N LEU A 31 -5.10 -5.61 12.90
CA LEU A 31 -6.46 -5.99 12.63
C LEU A 31 -6.87 -7.15 13.53
N ASN A 32 -8.12 -7.18 13.94
CA ASN A 32 -8.60 -8.30 14.75
C ASN A 32 -8.48 -9.62 13.96
N PRO A 33 -8.13 -10.75 14.63
CA PRO A 33 -8.15 -12.05 13.98
C PRO A 33 -9.56 -12.45 13.59
N PRO A 34 -9.73 -13.30 12.57
CA PRO A 34 -11.03 -13.85 12.19
C PRO A 34 -11.73 -14.49 13.40
N GLY A 35 -13.03 -14.19 13.55
CA GLY A 35 -13.84 -14.71 14.65
C GLY A 35 -13.57 -14.10 16.03
N SER A 36 -12.58 -13.22 16.18
CA SER A 36 -12.34 -12.50 17.42
C SER A 36 -13.31 -11.32 17.59
N ARG A 37 -13.34 -10.78 18.82
CA ARG A 37 -14.12 -9.57 19.14
C ARG A 37 -13.23 -8.47 19.73
N PHE A 38 -11.99 -8.44 19.35
CA PHE A 38 -11.09 -7.33 19.69
C PHE A 38 -11.28 -6.19 18.71
N ASN A 39 -11.15 -4.96 19.18
CA ASN A 39 -11.08 -3.80 18.33
C ASN A 39 -9.70 -3.78 17.64
N ASP A 40 -9.66 -3.31 16.41
CA ASP A 40 -8.40 -3.06 15.71
C ASP A 40 -7.55 -2.04 16.48
N ALA A 41 -6.26 -2.00 16.18
CA ALA A 41 -5.31 -1.09 16.80
C ALA A 41 -4.30 -0.53 15.80
N LEU A 42 -3.68 0.59 16.15
CA LEU A 42 -2.43 1.02 15.54
C LEU A 42 -1.31 0.70 16.53
N LEU A 43 -0.39 -0.17 16.14
CA LEU A 43 0.79 -0.52 16.92
C LEU A 43 1.96 0.42 16.61
N VAL A 44 2.85 0.56 17.58
CA VAL A 44 4.13 1.25 17.43
C VAL A 44 5.25 0.25 17.67
N VAL A 45 6.07 0.02 16.67
CA VAL A 45 7.21 -0.88 16.72
C VAL A 45 8.50 -0.07 16.77
N ASP A 46 9.40 -0.43 17.67
CA ASP A 46 10.73 0.19 17.75
C ASP A 46 11.65 -0.41 16.68
N VAL A 47 12.07 0.41 15.73
CA VAL A 47 12.92 0.03 14.60
C VAL A 47 14.33 0.63 14.68
N ASP A 48 14.66 1.33 15.78
CA ASP A 48 15.99 1.89 16.05
C ASP A 48 16.94 0.75 16.51
N PRO A 49 17.94 0.35 15.70
CA PRO A 49 18.82 -0.76 16.03
C PRO A 49 19.68 -0.50 17.29
N ASP A 50 19.83 0.76 17.69
CA ASP A 50 20.57 1.13 18.92
C ASP A 50 19.67 1.09 20.18
N SER A 51 18.37 0.86 20.01
CA SER A 51 17.42 0.82 21.10
C SER A 51 17.43 -0.53 21.82
N ARG A 52 17.23 -0.52 23.14
CA ARG A 52 17.03 -1.74 23.94
C ARG A 52 15.72 -2.46 23.64
N THR A 53 14.79 -1.78 22.99
CA THR A 53 13.48 -2.32 22.59
C THR A 53 13.37 -2.59 21.09
N TYR A 54 14.51 -2.62 20.38
CA TYR A 54 14.58 -2.92 18.96
C TYR A 54 13.78 -4.20 18.61
N GLY A 55 12.97 -4.13 17.55
CA GLY A 55 12.12 -5.23 17.11
C GLY A 55 11.00 -5.62 18.08
N ARG A 56 10.56 -4.68 18.94
CA ARG A 56 9.45 -4.89 19.88
C ARG A 56 8.35 -3.86 19.70
N GLU A 57 7.14 -4.25 20.02
CA GLU A 57 6.04 -3.33 20.20
C GLU A 57 6.28 -2.48 21.45
N VAL A 58 6.16 -1.16 21.30
CA VAL A 58 6.46 -0.19 22.35
C VAL A 58 5.31 0.78 22.63
N GLY A 59 4.24 0.66 21.88
CA GLY A 59 3.03 1.46 22.04
C GLY A 59 1.87 0.92 21.22
N GLU A 60 0.67 1.33 21.60
CA GLU A 60 -0.58 0.90 20.99
C GLU A 60 -1.64 2.00 21.17
N VAL A 61 -2.54 2.14 20.20
CA VAL A 61 -3.83 2.78 20.39
C VAL A 61 -4.93 1.93 19.75
N LYS A 62 -5.90 1.50 20.55
CA LYS A 62 -7.04 0.70 20.10
C LYS A 62 -8.12 1.59 19.51
N MET A 63 -8.74 1.11 18.43
CA MET A 63 -9.89 1.79 17.85
C MET A 63 -11.08 1.71 18.81
N PRO A 64 -11.94 2.74 18.87
CA PRO A 64 -13.04 2.78 19.82
C PRO A 64 -14.13 1.75 19.53
N GLU A 65 -14.32 1.41 18.26
CA GLU A 65 -15.37 0.53 17.79
C GLU A 65 -14.81 -0.77 17.17
N PHE A 66 -15.65 -1.78 17.08
CA PHE A 66 -15.33 -3.08 16.50
C PHE A 66 -15.66 -3.13 15.01
N GLY A 67 -14.90 -3.92 14.26
CA GLY A 67 -15.20 -4.26 12.87
C GLY A 67 -14.71 -3.25 11.84
N ASP A 68 -13.67 -2.50 12.15
CA ASP A 68 -13.07 -1.53 11.25
C ASP A 68 -12.35 -2.19 10.06
N GLU A 69 -11.60 -3.27 10.31
CA GLU A 69 -10.65 -3.83 9.34
C GLU A 69 -9.73 -2.73 8.82
N LEU A 70 -8.84 -2.24 9.70
CA LEU A 70 -7.86 -1.22 9.33
C LEU A 70 -7.03 -1.72 8.15
N HIS A 71 -6.76 -0.84 7.19
CA HIS A 71 -6.09 -1.26 5.98
C HIS A 71 -4.95 -0.30 5.63
N HIS A 72 -5.04 0.44 4.53
CA HIS A 72 -4.05 1.45 4.21
C HIS A 72 -4.25 2.70 5.04
N PHE A 73 -3.17 3.33 5.44
CA PHE A 73 -3.21 4.61 6.13
C PHE A 73 -2.05 5.50 5.70
N GLY A 74 -2.16 6.78 5.94
CA GLY A 74 -1.14 7.74 5.51
C GLY A 74 -1.03 8.94 6.44
N TRP A 75 -0.07 9.80 6.13
CA TRP A 75 0.18 11.03 6.85
C TRP A 75 -0.78 12.15 6.44
N ASN A 76 -1.10 13.04 7.38
CA ASN A 76 -1.83 14.27 7.08
C ASN A 76 -1.03 15.24 6.18
N ALA A 77 0.27 15.10 6.14
CA ALA A 77 1.16 15.92 5.35
C ALA A 77 2.36 15.10 4.85
N CYS A 78 2.84 15.38 3.66
CA CYS A 78 3.99 14.75 3.05
C CYS A 78 4.83 15.77 2.27
N SER A 79 5.90 15.35 1.64
CA SER A 79 6.80 16.23 0.90
C SER A 79 6.11 17.03 -0.22
N SER A 80 4.96 16.55 -0.73
CA SER A 80 4.15 17.32 -1.68
C SER A 80 3.68 18.66 -1.14
N ALA A 81 3.64 18.85 0.19
CA ALA A 81 3.39 20.14 0.81
C ALA A 81 4.42 21.21 0.43
N LEU A 82 5.59 20.81 -0.02
CA LEU A 82 6.64 21.71 -0.55
C LEU A 82 6.47 22.02 -2.05
N CYS A 83 5.51 21.37 -2.72
CA CYS A 83 5.20 21.64 -4.12
C CYS A 83 4.83 23.11 -4.31
N PRO A 84 5.28 23.78 -5.39
CA PRO A 84 4.88 25.16 -5.69
C PRO A 84 3.37 25.38 -5.77
N TYR A 85 2.63 24.32 -6.02
CA TYR A 85 1.16 24.35 -6.11
C TYR A 85 0.47 24.02 -4.78
N ALA A 86 1.19 23.55 -3.78
CA ALA A 86 0.61 23.20 -2.49
C ALA A 86 0.35 24.44 -1.65
N PRO A 87 -0.85 24.65 -1.12
CA PRO A 87 -1.17 25.81 -0.31
C PRO A 87 -0.72 25.67 1.15
N HIS A 88 -0.20 24.54 1.58
CA HIS A 88 0.03 24.20 2.98
C HIS A 88 1.45 23.65 3.31
N PRO A 89 2.54 24.33 2.87
CA PRO A 89 3.91 23.83 3.12
C PRO A 89 4.30 23.87 4.61
N HIS A 90 3.55 24.58 5.44
CA HIS A 90 3.78 24.77 6.86
C HIS A 90 3.11 23.72 7.75
N VAL A 91 2.28 22.85 7.19
CA VAL A 91 1.56 21.82 7.95
C VAL A 91 2.54 20.74 8.43
N GLU A 92 2.55 20.52 9.74
CA GLU A 92 3.43 19.54 10.36
C GLU A 92 2.98 18.09 10.01
N ARG A 93 3.91 17.22 9.65
CA ARG A 93 3.68 15.77 9.58
C ARG A 93 3.55 15.20 10.99
N ARG A 94 2.33 15.05 11.44
CA ARG A 94 2.02 14.73 12.84
C ARG A 94 0.91 13.71 13.00
N TYR A 95 -0.07 13.76 12.12
CA TYR A 95 -1.26 12.94 12.25
C TYR A 95 -1.24 11.80 11.23
N LEU A 96 -1.64 10.62 11.68
CA LEU A 96 -1.96 9.50 10.80
C LEU A 96 -3.47 9.49 10.56
N VAL A 97 -3.86 9.37 9.30
CA VAL A 97 -5.23 9.21 8.83
C VAL A 97 -5.43 7.72 8.57
N VAL A 98 -6.20 7.06 9.42
CA VAL A 98 -6.30 5.60 9.48
C VAL A 98 -7.73 5.16 9.20
N PRO A 99 -8.03 4.72 7.96
CA PRO A 99 -9.36 4.25 7.59
C PRO A 99 -9.61 2.82 8.05
N GLY A 100 -10.84 2.53 8.46
CA GLY A 100 -11.41 1.21 8.57
C GLY A 100 -12.07 0.84 7.24
N LEU A 101 -11.45 -0.08 6.50
CA LEU A 101 -11.93 -0.45 5.16
C LEU A 101 -13.37 -1.00 5.20
N ARG A 102 -13.67 -1.87 6.15
CA ARG A 102 -15.00 -2.48 6.27
C ARG A 102 -16.04 -1.52 6.86
N SER A 103 -15.68 -0.77 7.90
CA SER A 103 -16.60 0.14 8.58
C SER A 103 -16.87 1.42 7.80
N SER A 104 -15.94 1.86 6.96
CA SER A 104 -15.86 3.20 6.35
C SER A 104 -15.59 4.33 7.36
N ARG A 105 -15.20 4.01 8.60
CA ARG A 105 -14.79 4.98 9.62
C ARG A 105 -13.36 5.44 9.35
N ILE A 106 -13.03 6.68 9.70
CA ILE A 106 -11.66 7.20 9.57
C ILE A 106 -11.22 7.74 10.92
N HIS A 107 -10.10 7.24 11.41
CA HIS A 107 -9.49 7.66 12.67
C HIS A 107 -8.32 8.61 12.42
N ILE A 108 -8.32 9.76 13.09
CA ILE A 108 -7.19 10.70 13.06
C ILE A 108 -6.40 10.50 14.34
N ILE A 109 -5.15 10.07 14.19
CA ILE A 109 -4.30 9.66 15.28
C ILE A 109 -3.11 10.61 15.41
N ASP A 110 -3.02 11.31 16.54
CA ASP A 110 -1.89 12.17 16.90
C ASP A 110 -0.74 11.33 17.47
N ILE A 111 0.42 11.38 16.86
CA ILE A 111 1.63 10.69 17.31
C ILE A 111 2.54 11.56 18.16
N LYS A 112 2.19 12.81 18.42
CA LYS A 112 2.99 13.74 19.21
C LYS A 112 2.27 14.06 20.55
N PRO A 113 3.03 14.44 21.57
CA PRO A 113 4.49 14.62 21.58
C PRO A 113 5.29 13.31 21.77
N ASN A 114 4.64 12.17 21.89
CA ASN A 114 5.30 10.89 22.16
C ASN A 114 4.75 9.80 21.22
N ALA A 115 5.54 9.41 20.25
CA ALA A 115 5.19 8.39 19.26
C ALA A 115 4.79 7.02 19.89
N ARG A 116 5.34 6.69 21.07
CA ARG A 116 4.98 5.47 21.82
C ARG A 116 3.61 5.55 22.50
N LYS A 117 2.95 6.69 22.49
CA LYS A 117 1.63 6.91 23.11
C LYS A 117 0.72 7.67 22.14
N PRO A 118 0.43 7.08 20.98
CA PRO A 118 -0.46 7.70 19.99
C PRO A 118 -1.87 7.89 20.59
N LYS A 119 -2.62 8.87 20.09
CA LYS A 119 -3.96 9.18 20.59
C LYS A 119 -4.91 9.47 19.44
N ILE A 120 -6.08 8.88 19.46
CA ILE A 120 -7.17 9.27 18.57
C ILE A 120 -7.65 10.65 18.99
N VAL A 121 -7.65 11.61 18.06
CA VAL A 121 -8.09 12.99 18.29
C VAL A 121 -9.38 13.34 17.56
N LYS A 122 -9.73 12.57 16.53
CA LYS A 122 -10.99 12.70 15.78
C LYS A 122 -11.37 11.34 15.20
N VAL A 123 -12.65 11.07 15.13
CA VAL A 123 -13.24 9.96 14.37
C VAL A 123 -14.22 10.59 13.38
N ILE A 124 -14.12 10.23 12.11
CA ILE A 124 -15.09 10.57 11.09
C ILE A 124 -15.96 9.34 10.91
N GLU A 125 -17.24 9.45 11.23
CA GLU A 125 -18.17 8.33 11.15
C GLU A 125 -18.59 8.01 9.72
N PRO A 126 -19.01 6.77 9.43
CA PRO A 126 -19.38 6.33 8.08
C PRO A 126 -20.49 7.20 7.47
N GLU A 127 -21.45 7.61 8.26
CA GLU A 127 -22.56 8.46 7.82
C GLU A 127 -22.08 9.80 7.29
N GLU A 128 -21.01 10.35 7.87
CA GLU A 128 -20.42 11.60 7.38
C GLU A 128 -19.70 11.36 6.05
N VAL A 129 -18.97 10.25 5.89
CA VAL A 129 -18.34 9.86 4.62
C VAL A 129 -19.40 9.67 3.54
N PHE A 130 -20.49 8.96 3.85
CA PHE A 130 -21.58 8.70 2.92
C PHE A 130 -22.28 10.01 2.50
N ALA A 131 -22.59 10.88 3.46
CA ALA A 131 -23.33 12.10 3.21
C ALA A 131 -22.52 13.13 2.42
N ARG A 132 -21.21 13.25 2.66
CA ARG A 132 -20.37 14.31 2.08
C ARG A 132 -19.59 13.86 0.84
N ALA A 133 -19.20 12.59 0.78
CA ALA A 133 -18.43 12.05 -0.34
C ALA A 133 -19.24 11.09 -1.23
N ASN A 134 -20.36 10.55 -0.75
CA ASN A 134 -21.14 9.52 -1.42
C ASN A 134 -20.28 8.28 -1.80
N TYR A 135 -19.27 7.99 -0.97
CA TYR A 135 -18.36 6.84 -1.09
C TYR A 135 -18.36 6.01 0.18
N SER A 136 -17.80 4.83 0.08
CA SER A 136 -17.58 3.90 1.18
C SER A 136 -16.28 3.14 0.98
N ARG A 137 -15.82 2.45 2.02
CA ARG A 137 -14.58 1.64 2.02
C ARG A 137 -13.37 2.48 1.63
N PRO A 138 -13.04 3.51 2.45
CA PRO A 138 -11.82 4.28 2.26
C PRO A 138 -10.60 3.38 2.34
N HIS A 139 -9.66 3.57 1.43
CA HIS A 139 -8.51 2.68 1.26
C HIS A 139 -7.18 3.44 1.35
N THR A 140 -6.66 3.92 0.23
CA THR A 140 -5.35 4.60 0.16
C THR A 140 -5.45 6.05 0.61
N ILE A 141 -4.46 6.51 1.38
CA ILE A 141 -4.36 7.86 1.92
C ILE A 141 -3.06 8.51 1.46
N HIS A 142 -3.17 9.63 0.77
CA HIS A 142 -2.01 10.48 0.44
C HIS A 142 -2.33 11.95 0.66
N CYS A 143 -1.41 12.68 1.30
CA CYS A 143 -1.46 14.13 1.29
C CYS A 143 -0.99 14.65 -0.07
N GLY A 144 -1.76 15.51 -0.68
CA GLY A 144 -1.52 16.07 -2.01
C GLY A 144 -1.60 17.59 -2.08
N PRO A 145 -1.60 18.15 -3.29
CA PRO A 145 -1.55 19.61 -3.49
C PRO A 145 -2.71 20.39 -2.88
N GLU A 146 -3.87 19.76 -2.72
CA GLU A 146 -5.10 20.47 -2.30
C GLU A 146 -5.67 19.98 -0.96
N GLY A 147 -5.02 18.99 -0.32
CA GLY A 147 -5.48 18.39 0.92
C GLY A 147 -5.07 16.93 1.04
N ILE A 148 -5.75 16.16 1.86
CA ILE A 148 -5.56 14.72 1.99
C ILE A 148 -6.52 14.03 1.03
N TYR A 149 -5.98 13.23 0.12
CA TYR A 149 -6.74 12.44 -0.83
C TYR A 149 -6.96 11.05 -0.25
N VAL A 150 -8.19 10.56 -0.37
CA VAL A 150 -8.63 9.27 0.14
C VAL A 150 -9.29 8.50 -0.98
N SER A 151 -8.73 7.36 -1.38
CA SER A 151 -9.44 6.48 -2.30
C SER A 151 -10.58 5.76 -1.60
N ALA A 152 -11.59 5.38 -2.34
CA ALA A 152 -12.74 4.63 -1.88
C ALA A 152 -13.14 3.58 -2.90
N LEU A 153 -13.41 2.35 -2.45
CA LEU A 153 -13.63 1.23 -3.34
C LEU A 153 -15.03 1.22 -3.98
N GLY A 154 -15.98 1.95 -3.41
CA GLY A 154 -17.33 1.99 -3.95
C GLY A 154 -18.27 2.98 -3.29
N ALA A 155 -19.53 2.85 -3.66
CA ALA A 155 -20.62 3.61 -3.09
C ALA A 155 -21.11 3.00 -1.75
N PRO A 156 -21.94 3.71 -0.96
CA PRO A 156 -22.44 3.21 0.33
C PRO A 156 -23.21 1.88 0.26
N ASN A 157 -23.81 1.57 -0.89
CA ASN A 157 -24.53 0.30 -1.09
C ASN A 157 -23.62 -0.89 -1.39
N GLY A 158 -22.29 -0.68 -1.43
CA GLY A 158 -21.30 -1.71 -1.74
C GLY A 158 -21.05 -1.95 -3.24
N GLU A 159 -21.74 -1.22 -4.12
CA GLU A 159 -21.48 -1.22 -5.56
C GLU A 159 -20.51 -0.11 -5.96
N GLY A 160 -20.21 0.00 -7.25
CA GLY A 160 -19.50 1.14 -7.79
C GLY A 160 -20.40 2.37 -8.02
N PRO A 161 -19.83 3.50 -8.43
CA PRO A 161 -18.40 3.66 -8.69
C PRO A 161 -17.57 3.87 -7.41
N GLY A 162 -16.35 3.38 -7.43
CA GLY A 162 -15.31 3.84 -6.51
C GLY A 162 -14.69 5.17 -6.96
N GLY A 163 -13.82 5.77 -6.17
CA GLY A 163 -13.18 7.02 -6.55
C GLY A 163 -12.37 7.66 -5.44
N ILE A 164 -12.21 8.97 -5.48
CA ILE A 164 -11.40 9.73 -4.54
C ILE A 164 -12.24 10.81 -3.89
N PHE A 165 -12.11 11.00 -2.59
CA PHE A 165 -12.60 12.18 -1.88
C PHE A 165 -11.46 12.86 -1.12
N MET A 166 -11.72 14.05 -0.60
CA MET A 166 -10.68 14.85 0.02
C MET A 166 -11.03 15.23 1.45
N LEU A 167 -10.00 15.29 2.29
CA LEU A 167 -10.06 15.88 3.62
C LEU A 167 -9.17 17.14 3.65
N ASP A 168 -9.56 18.10 4.47
CA ASP A 168 -8.71 19.22 4.84
C ASP A 168 -7.55 18.72 5.72
N CYS A 169 -6.32 19.17 5.46
CA CYS A 169 -5.12 18.66 6.10
C CYS A 169 -4.90 19.14 7.55
N GLU A 170 -5.69 20.12 8.03
CA GLU A 170 -5.61 20.65 9.40
C GLU A 170 -6.87 20.33 10.22
N THR A 171 -8.05 20.47 9.63
CA THR A 171 -9.35 20.25 10.32
C THR A 171 -9.87 18.82 10.15
N PHE A 172 -9.39 18.12 9.12
CA PHE A 172 -9.87 16.81 8.72
C PHE A 172 -11.37 16.78 8.38
N GLU A 173 -11.90 17.89 7.89
CA GLU A 173 -13.24 17.93 7.36
C GLU A 173 -13.28 17.35 5.95
N ILE A 174 -14.35 16.61 5.63
CA ILE A 174 -14.56 16.09 4.27
C ILE A 174 -14.92 17.25 3.35
N LEU A 175 -14.09 17.47 2.33
CA LEU A 175 -14.27 18.52 1.33
C LEU A 175 -15.20 18.10 0.17
N GLY A 176 -15.47 16.78 0.04
CA GLY A 176 -16.29 16.20 -1.01
C GLY A 176 -15.52 15.31 -1.98
N GLN A 177 -16.19 14.85 -3.04
CA GLN A 177 -15.58 14.08 -4.10
C GLN A 177 -14.50 14.88 -4.83
N TRP A 178 -13.42 14.19 -5.22
CA TRP A 178 -12.36 14.84 -5.99
C TRP A 178 -12.73 14.94 -7.47
N GLU A 179 -13.32 13.91 -8.07
CA GLU A 179 -13.60 13.87 -9.50
C GLU A 179 -14.71 14.84 -9.91
N MET A 180 -14.40 15.75 -10.82
CA MET A 180 -15.39 16.63 -11.46
C MET A 180 -16.01 15.99 -12.71
N SER A 181 -15.29 15.09 -13.37
CA SER A 181 -15.75 14.33 -14.54
C SER A 181 -15.04 12.99 -14.61
N ARG A 182 -15.77 11.95 -14.25
CA ARG A 182 -15.26 10.58 -14.05
C ARG A 182 -14.91 9.85 -15.36
N GLY A 183 -15.52 10.20 -16.49
CA GLY A 183 -15.42 9.40 -17.71
C GLY A 183 -15.96 7.97 -17.51
N PRO A 184 -15.32 6.94 -18.08
CA PRO A 184 -15.77 5.56 -17.99
C PRO A 184 -15.35 4.83 -16.70
N GLN A 185 -14.54 5.44 -15.81
CA GLN A 185 -14.03 4.78 -14.61
C GLN A 185 -15.16 4.35 -13.69
N PHE A 186 -15.12 3.09 -13.23
CA PHE A 186 -16.12 2.49 -12.35
C PHE A 186 -15.50 1.79 -11.14
N LEU A 187 -14.46 0.97 -11.34
CA LEU A 187 -13.71 0.36 -10.26
C LEU A 187 -12.58 1.31 -9.81
N HIS A 188 -12.16 1.17 -8.56
CA HIS A 188 -11.09 1.96 -8.00
C HIS A 188 -10.30 1.14 -6.97
N TYR A 189 -9.03 1.51 -6.77
CA TYR A 189 -8.20 0.93 -5.72
C TYR A 189 -7.18 1.95 -5.22
N ASP A 190 -6.02 2.05 -5.85
CA ASP A 190 -4.93 2.95 -5.51
C ASP A 190 -4.90 4.15 -6.45
N PHE A 191 -4.21 5.19 -6.05
CA PHE A 191 -3.96 6.36 -6.88
C PHE A 191 -2.64 7.01 -6.51
N TRP A 192 -2.02 7.61 -7.51
CA TRP A 192 -0.86 8.48 -7.33
C TRP A 192 -0.89 9.61 -8.34
N TRP A 193 -0.24 10.70 -7.98
CA TRP A 193 0.00 11.80 -8.92
C TRP A 193 1.43 11.78 -9.42
N HIS A 194 1.61 12.30 -10.61
CA HIS A 194 2.89 12.68 -11.15
C HIS A 194 2.90 14.20 -11.29
N LEU A 195 3.43 14.90 -10.28
CA LEU A 195 3.33 16.36 -10.16
C LEU A 195 4.01 17.09 -11.30
N GLY A 196 5.12 16.57 -11.83
CA GLY A 196 5.82 17.15 -12.97
C GLY A 196 5.00 17.21 -14.26
N PHE A 197 3.90 16.44 -14.34
CA PHE A 197 3.02 16.38 -15.52
C PHE A 197 1.56 16.71 -15.20
N ASP A 198 1.28 17.30 -14.04
CA ASP A 198 -0.10 17.63 -13.60
C ASP A 198 -1.08 16.45 -13.78
N THR A 199 -0.61 15.25 -13.53
CA THR A 199 -1.34 14.01 -13.81
C THR A 199 -1.60 13.25 -12.51
N LEU A 200 -2.81 12.70 -12.37
CA LEU A 200 -3.11 11.65 -11.40
C LEU A 200 -3.40 10.36 -12.18
N LEU A 201 -2.98 9.25 -11.63
CA LEU A 201 -3.31 7.91 -12.12
C LEU A 201 -4.07 7.16 -11.04
N SER A 202 -4.98 6.28 -11.44
CA SER A 202 -5.65 5.37 -10.53
C SER A 202 -5.74 3.96 -11.12
N SER A 203 -5.80 2.96 -10.24
CA SER A 203 -5.90 1.54 -10.56
C SER A 203 -7.25 0.97 -10.15
N GLU A 204 -7.49 -0.30 -10.44
CA GLU A 204 -8.77 -0.95 -10.26
C GLU A 204 -8.63 -2.30 -9.53
N TRP A 205 -9.45 -2.52 -8.50
CA TRP A 205 -9.61 -3.84 -7.88
C TRP A 205 -11.01 -4.40 -8.14
N GLY A 206 -11.97 -4.10 -7.29
CA GLY A 206 -13.35 -4.54 -7.35
C GLY A 206 -14.24 -3.64 -6.50
N THR A 207 -15.56 -3.77 -6.65
CA THR A 207 -16.49 -3.10 -5.72
C THR A 207 -16.45 -3.77 -4.34
N PRO A 208 -16.88 -3.11 -3.27
CA PRO A 208 -16.97 -3.72 -1.95
C PRO A 208 -17.68 -5.09 -1.95
N ASN A 209 -18.80 -5.20 -2.63
CA ASN A 209 -19.56 -6.46 -2.73
C ASN A 209 -18.77 -7.59 -3.42
N MET A 210 -17.76 -7.27 -4.22
CA MET A 210 -16.91 -8.26 -4.90
C MET A 210 -15.77 -8.76 -4.01
N ILE A 211 -15.36 -7.99 -3.00
CA ILE A 211 -14.10 -8.23 -2.28
C ILE A 211 -14.25 -8.49 -0.78
N GLU A 212 -15.25 -7.90 -0.11
CA GLU A 212 -15.36 -7.93 1.36
C GLU A 212 -15.50 -9.32 1.97
N ASN A 213 -16.09 -10.24 1.22
CA ASN A 213 -16.30 -11.62 1.67
C ASN A 213 -15.34 -12.62 1.00
N GLY A 214 -14.18 -12.11 0.54
CA GLY A 214 -13.16 -12.89 -0.13
C GLY A 214 -13.25 -12.84 -1.65
N LEU A 215 -12.29 -13.50 -2.30
CA LEU A 215 -12.27 -13.68 -3.74
C LEU A 215 -13.47 -14.51 -4.19
N GLN A 216 -14.18 -14.03 -5.20
CA GLN A 216 -15.29 -14.74 -5.85
C GLN A 216 -14.79 -15.36 -7.15
N PRO A 217 -14.58 -16.70 -7.22
CA PRO A 217 -13.99 -17.35 -8.39
C PRO A 217 -14.77 -17.11 -9.69
N ASP A 218 -16.09 -17.11 -9.63
CA ASP A 218 -16.92 -16.88 -10.82
C ASP A 218 -16.73 -15.48 -11.41
N LEU A 219 -16.56 -14.48 -10.56
CA LEU A 219 -16.27 -13.11 -11.00
C LEU A 219 -14.86 -13.02 -11.58
N LEU A 220 -13.88 -13.70 -10.97
CA LEU A 220 -12.52 -13.75 -11.47
C LEU A 220 -12.48 -14.39 -12.87
N LEU A 221 -13.04 -15.60 -13.02
CA LEU A 221 -13.06 -16.34 -14.29
C LEU A 221 -13.89 -15.64 -15.38
N SER A 222 -14.80 -14.75 -14.99
CA SER A 222 -15.59 -13.92 -15.91
C SER A 222 -14.94 -12.55 -16.16
N SER A 223 -13.69 -12.35 -15.75
CA SER A 223 -12.92 -11.08 -15.93
C SER A 223 -13.65 -9.85 -15.41
N LYS A 224 -14.21 -9.93 -14.19
CA LYS A 224 -14.98 -8.84 -13.58
C LYS A 224 -14.17 -7.95 -12.66
N TYR A 225 -13.03 -8.43 -12.17
CA TYR A 225 -12.11 -7.58 -11.42
C TYR A 225 -11.38 -6.61 -12.34
N GLY A 226 -10.80 -5.57 -11.74
CA GLY A 226 -10.18 -4.49 -12.48
C GLY A 226 -9.00 -4.94 -13.35
N HIS A 227 -8.94 -4.40 -14.56
CA HIS A 227 -7.86 -4.65 -15.52
C HIS A 227 -7.44 -3.37 -16.27
N GLN A 228 -7.82 -2.22 -15.70
CA GLN A 228 -7.49 -0.91 -16.28
C GLN A 228 -6.76 -0.01 -15.28
N MET A 229 -6.07 0.97 -15.82
CA MET A 229 -5.64 2.17 -15.14
C MET A 229 -6.30 3.38 -15.77
N HIS A 230 -6.47 4.43 -14.98
CA HIS A 230 -7.07 5.68 -15.44
C HIS A 230 -6.10 6.84 -15.27
N VAL A 231 -6.05 7.69 -16.28
CA VAL A 231 -5.27 8.92 -16.30
C VAL A 231 -6.20 10.10 -16.15
N TRP A 232 -5.85 11.02 -15.26
CA TRP A 232 -6.64 12.19 -14.92
C TRP A 232 -5.83 13.47 -15.05
N ASP A 233 -6.49 14.56 -15.47
CA ASP A 233 -5.99 15.92 -15.30
C ASP A 233 -6.10 16.29 -13.79
N LEU A 234 -4.97 16.41 -13.13
CA LEU A 234 -4.91 16.64 -11.69
C LEU A 234 -5.60 17.94 -11.28
N ARG A 235 -5.43 19.01 -12.07
CA ARG A 235 -6.00 20.34 -11.76
C ARG A 235 -7.47 20.47 -12.11
N ARG A 236 -7.86 19.91 -13.30
CA ARG A 236 -9.26 19.96 -13.75
C ARG A 236 -10.09 18.83 -13.18
N ARG A 237 -9.46 17.86 -12.50
CA ARG A 237 -10.10 16.72 -11.83
C ARG A 237 -11.02 15.95 -12.78
N ARG A 238 -10.54 15.72 -14.00
CA ARG A 238 -11.29 15.04 -15.06
C ARG A 238 -10.51 13.90 -15.65
N HIS A 239 -11.23 12.85 -15.99
CA HIS A 239 -10.69 11.71 -16.70
C HIS A 239 -10.18 12.10 -18.08
N LEU A 240 -9.01 11.60 -18.46
CA LEU A 240 -8.37 11.86 -19.76
C LEU A 240 -8.27 10.60 -20.60
N GLN A 241 -7.88 9.47 -19.99
CA GLN A 241 -7.55 8.25 -20.73
C GLN A 241 -7.76 7.03 -19.85
N ALA A 242 -8.31 5.95 -20.40
CA ALA A 242 -8.24 4.61 -19.83
C ALA A 242 -7.10 3.85 -20.50
N LEU A 243 -6.31 3.14 -19.71
CA LEU A 243 -5.20 2.29 -20.14
C LEU A 243 -5.58 0.85 -19.82
N ASP A 244 -5.84 0.04 -20.84
CA ASP A 244 -6.32 -1.33 -20.71
C ASP A 244 -5.15 -2.32 -20.76
N LEU A 245 -5.01 -3.16 -19.71
CA LEU A 245 -3.99 -4.19 -19.60
C LEU A 245 -4.41 -5.51 -20.27
N GLY A 246 -5.68 -5.63 -20.64
CA GLY A 246 -6.30 -6.84 -21.20
C GLY A 246 -7.07 -7.64 -20.15
N ASN A 247 -8.15 -8.28 -20.60
CA ASN A 247 -9.10 -8.99 -19.74
C ASN A 247 -8.51 -10.17 -18.97
N GLU A 248 -7.38 -10.71 -19.39
CA GLU A 248 -6.68 -11.76 -18.64
C GLU A 248 -5.93 -11.23 -17.42
N GLN A 249 -5.62 -9.94 -17.37
CA GLN A 249 -4.93 -9.32 -16.23
C GLN A 249 -5.97 -8.88 -15.22
N GLN A 250 -5.95 -9.47 -14.01
CA GLN A 250 -6.99 -9.18 -13.02
C GLN A 250 -6.39 -8.62 -11.73
N MET A 251 -7.07 -7.63 -11.17
CA MET A 251 -6.69 -6.88 -9.96
C MET A 251 -5.39 -6.09 -10.21
N VAL A 252 -5.57 -4.92 -10.77
CA VAL A 252 -4.51 -3.92 -10.95
C VAL A 252 -4.43 -3.12 -9.66
N LEU A 253 -3.44 -3.40 -8.82
CA LEU A 253 -3.40 -2.89 -7.46
C LEU A 253 -2.42 -1.72 -7.30
N GLU A 254 -1.41 -1.91 -6.49
CA GLU A 254 -0.46 -0.88 -6.05
C GLU A 254 0.31 -0.27 -7.21
N MET A 255 0.47 1.04 -7.17
CA MET A 255 1.24 1.76 -8.17
C MET A 255 2.27 2.69 -7.52
N ARG A 256 3.39 2.88 -8.19
CA ARG A 256 4.46 3.79 -7.73
C ARG A 256 4.99 4.61 -8.88
N PRO A 257 4.82 5.94 -8.87
CA PRO A 257 5.46 6.84 -9.81
C PRO A 257 6.96 6.94 -9.52
N ALA A 258 7.75 7.31 -10.51
CA ALA A 258 9.11 7.76 -10.28
C ALA A 258 9.11 8.96 -9.30
N HIS A 259 10.03 8.95 -8.34
CA HIS A 259 10.17 10.04 -7.36
C HIS A 259 10.80 11.28 -7.99
N ASP A 260 11.61 11.10 -9.03
CA ASP A 260 12.12 12.21 -9.82
C ASP A 260 10.99 12.77 -10.70
N PRO A 261 10.48 13.98 -10.45
CA PRO A 261 9.34 14.54 -11.17
C PRO A 261 9.63 14.84 -12.65
N THR A 262 10.88 14.77 -13.07
CA THR A 262 11.25 14.92 -14.49
C THR A 262 11.12 13.63 -15.30
N LYS A 263 10.99 12.48 -14.60
CA LYS A 263 10.87 11.16 -15.22
C LYS A 263 9.39 10.79 -15.41
N ALA A 264 8.97 10.66 -16.66
CA ALA A 264 7.57 10.43 -17.03
C ALA A 264 7.22 8.93 -17.03
N TYR A 265 7.35 8.24 -15.90
CA TYR A 265 6.98 6.84 -15.76
C TYR A 265 6.65 6.45 -14.31
N GLY A 266 6.13 5.25 -14.16
CA GLY A 266 5.98 4.53 -12.90
C GLY A 266 5.59 3.09 -13.15
N PHE A 267 5.38 2.35 -12.07
CA PHE A 267 5.06 0.93 -12.10
C PHE A 267 3.69 0.67 -11.48
N VAL A 268 3.05 -0.43 -11.91
CA VAL A 268 1.82 -0.94 -11.31
C VAL A 268 1.88 -2.46 -11.23
N GLY A 269 1.44 -3.03 -10.09
CA GLY A 269 1.35 -4.45 -9.86
C GLY A 269 0.02 -5.04 -10.35
N VAL A 270 0.08 -6.24 -10.91
CA VAL A 270 -1.09 -7.04 -11.30
C VAL A 270 -1.04 -8.37 -10.57
N VAL A 271 -2.10 -8.68 -9.84
CA VAL A 271 -2.15 -9.82 -8.92
C VAL A 271 -2.09 -11.15 -9.63
N VAL A 272 -2.88 -11.31 -10.70
CA VAL A 272 -3.01 -12.60 -11.38
C VAL A 272 -3.41 -12.46 -12.84
N SER A 273 -2.85 -13.33 -13.68
CA SER A 273 -3.27 -13.57 -15.04
C SER A 273 -4.17 -14.80 -15.13
N LEU A 274 -5.33 -14.70 -15.76
CA LEU A 274 -6.23 -15.83 -16.01
C LEU A 274 -5.65 -16.86 -16.96
N LYS A 275 -4.63 -16.52 -17.72
CA LYS A 275 -4.00 -17.40 -18.70
C LYS A 275 -3.19 -18.53 -18.04
N ASP A 276 -2.43 -18.21 -16.99
CA ASP A 276 -1.43 -19.11 -16.43
C ASP A 276 -1.15 -18.89 -14.94
N LEU A 277 -1.98 -18.11 -14.27
CA LEU A 277 -1.85 -17.70 -12.86
C LEU A 277 -0.57 -16.91 -12.55
N SER A 278 0.18 -16.45 -13.55
CA SER A 278 1.32 -15.55 -13.33
C SER A 278 0.85 -14.22 -12.74
N ALA A 279 1.72 -13.55 -12.01
CA ALA A 279 1.57 -12.14 -11.68
C ALA A 279 2.51 -11.29 -12.56
N SER A 280 2.29 -10.00 -12.61
CA SER A 280 3.12 -9.12 -13.46
C SER A 280 3.27 -7.73 -12.88
N VAL A 281 4.32 -7.03 -13.35
CA VAL A 281 4.46 -5.58 -13.14
C VAL A 281 4.49 -4.90 -14.51
N TRP A 282 3.73 -3.83 -14.59
CA TRP A 282 3.63 -3.02 -15.81
C TRP A 282 4.23 -1.65 -15.57
N LEU A 283 4.94 -1.16 -16.59
CA LEU A 283 5.43 0.20 -16.69
C LEU A 283 4.36 1.05 -17.38
N TRP A 284 3.88 2.08 -16.70
CA TRP A 284 3.16 3.16 -17.36
C TRP A 284 4.14 4.29 -17.64
N HIS A 285 4.11 4.84 -18.84
CA HIS A 285 5.09 5.82 -19.29
C HIS A 285 4.51 6.77 -20.34
N ARG A 286 5.15 7.91 -20.53
CA ARG A 286 4.75 8.80 -21.64
C ARG A 286 5.40 8.39 -22.95
N ASN A 287 4.57 8.28 -23.99
CA ASN A 287 4.97 7.99 -25.34
C ASN A 287 4.27 8.97 -26.28
N ASN A 288 5.03 9.81 -27.01
CA ASN A 288 4.51 10.81 -27.93
C ASN A 288 3.41 11.73 -27.35
N GLY A 289 3.52 12.08 -26.07
CA GLY A 289 2.60 12.98 -25.37
C GLY A 289 1.39 12.31 -24.71
N ALA A 290 1.09 11.05 -25.00
CA ALA A 290 0.09 10.24 -24.33
C ALA A 290 0.72 9.31 -23.27
N TRP A 291 -0.08 8.76 -22.38
CA TRP A 291 0.34 7.68 -21.50
C TRP A 291 0.12 6.32 -22.17
N ASP A 292 1.02 5.39 -21.92
CA ASP A 292 1.06 4.06 -22.52
C ASP A 292 1.50 3.03 -21.49
N LEU A 293 1.26 1.74 -21.74
CA LEU A 293 1.57 0.62 -20.88
C LEU A 293 2.50 -0.39 -21.53
N LYS A 294 3.42 -0.94 -20.74
CA LYS A 294 4.26 -2.07 -21.15
C LYS A 294 4.44 -3.04 -19.99
N LYS A 295 4.11 -4.33 -20.20
CA LYS A 295 4.49 -5.38 -19.26
C LYS A 295 6.02 -5.51 -19.25
N VAL A 296 6.65 -5.35 -18.06
CA VAL A 296 8.11 -5.35 -17.92
C VAL A 296 8.63 -6.45 -17.01
N ILE A 297 7.77 -7.01 -16.13
CA ILE A 297 8.08 -8.14 -15.28
C ILE A 297 6.93 -9.14 -15.37
N GLU A 298 7.25 -10.42 -15.47
CA GLU A 298 6.32 -11.52 -15.33
C GLU A 298 6.87 -12.51 -14.30
N ILE A 299 6.06 -12.90 -13.32
CA ILE A 299 6.42 -13.81 -12.26
C ILE A 299 5.51 -15.02 -12.39
N PRO A 300 6.05 -16.21 -12.74
CA PRO A 300 5.24 -17.38 -13.00
C PRO A 300 4.64 -17.97 -11.73
N ALA A 301 3.50 -18.65 -11.86
CA ALA A 301 2.97 -19.51 -10.80
C ALA A 301 3.91 -20.70 -10.54
N GLU A 302 3.93 -21.16 -9.29
CA GLU A 302 4.75 -22.31 -8.88
C GLU A 302 3.89 -23.58 -8.87
N PRO A 303 4.29 -24.67 -9.60
CA PRO A 303 3.61 -25.96 -9.52
C PRO A 303 3.59 -26.48 -8.08
N ALA A 304 2.45 -27.05 -7.67
CA ALA A 304 2.28 -27.58 -6.33
C ALA A 304 1.41 -28.84 -6.29
N ASP A 305 1.63 -29.67 -5.27
CA ASP A 305 0.81 -30.82 -4.97
C ASP A 305 -0.61 -30.35 -4.57
N PRO A 306 -1.68 -30.80 -5.27
CA PRO A 306 -3.05 -30.41 -4.96
C PRO A 306 -3.49 -30.66 -3.52
N GLU A 307 -2.90 -31.68 -2.85
CA GLU A 307 -3.25 -31.98 -1.46
C GLU A 307 -2.72 -30.94 -0.46
N LYS A 308 -1.75 -30.14 -0.88
CA LYS A 308 -1.19 -29.04 -0.08
C LYS A 308 -1.80 -27.69 -0.39
N LEU A 309 -2.65 -27.62 -1.42
CA LEU A 309 -3.26 -26.38 -1.85
C LEU A 309 -4.57 -26.10 -1.10
N PRO A 310 -4.89 -24.82 -0.82
CA PRO A 310 -6.21 -24.46 -0.35
C PRO A 310 -7.28 -24.86 -1.40
N PRO A 311 -8.52 -25.10 -0.97
CA PRO A 311 -9.57 -25.64 -1.84
C PRO A 311 -9.69 -24.96 -3.19
N MET A 312 -9.60 -23.63 -3.20
CA MET A 312 -9.76 -22.81 -4.41
C MET A 312 -8.63 -22.94 -5.43
N LEU A 313 -7.46 -23.44 -5.04
CA LEU A 313 -6.30 -23.61 -5.93
C LEU A 313 -6.05 -25.05 -6.36
N LYS A 314 -6.76 -26.04 -5.81
CA LYS A 314 -6.52 -27.47 -6.06
C LYS A 314 -6.58 -27.83 -7.54
N ASP A 315 -7.56 -27.33 -8.26
CA ASP A 315 -7.76 -27.64 -9.68
C ASP A 315 -6.65 -27.04 -10.57
N PHE A 316 -6.06 -25.96 -10.14
CA PHE A 316 -4.96 -25.30 -10.87
C PHE A 316 -3.60 -25.98 -10.67
N LYS A 317 -3.42 -26.77 -9.60
CA LYS A 317 -2.17 -27.48 -9.26
C LYS A 317 -0.95 -26.55 -9.20
N ALA A 318 -1.16 -25.30 -8.81
CA ALA A 318 -0.15 -24.27 -8.75
C ALA A 318 -0.48 -23.21 -7.71
N VAL A 319 0.55 -22.56 -7.19
CA VAL A 319 0.44 -21.37 -6.33
C VAL A 319 0.69 -20.15 -7.19
N PRO A 320 -0.28 -19.26 -7.37
CA PRO A 320 -0.03 -17.95 -8.00
C PRO A 320 0.89 -17.10 -7.11
N PRO A 321 1.77 -16.25 -7.68
CA PRO A 321 2.57 -15.34 -6.88
C PRO A 321 1.70 -14.40 -6.03
N LEU A 322 0.60 -13.90 -6.56
CA LEU A 322 -0.27 -12.91 -5.94
C LEU A 322 0.53 -11.67 -5.53
N VAL A 323 0.92 -10.87 -6.54
CA VAL A 323 1.59 -9.59 -6.28
C VAL A 323 0.61 -8.63 -5.64
N THR A 324 0.78 -8.38 -4.34
CA THR A 324 -0.14 -7.56 -3.53
C THR A 324 0.38 -6.17 -3.26
N ASP A 325 1.70 -5.99 -3.26
CA ASP A 325 2.30 -4.67 -3.12
C ASP A 325 3.60 -4.57 -3.92
N ILE A 326 3.90 -3.36 -4.35
CA ILE A 326 5.18 -2.96 -4.94
C ILE A 326 5.65 -1.67 -4.29
N ASN A 327 6.95 -1.50 -4.13
CA ASN A 327 7.50 -0.25 -3.63
C ASN A 327 8.78 0.14 -4.39
N LEU A 328 9.00 1.44 -4.56
CA LEU A 328 10.12 1.99 -5.32
C LEU A 328 11.04 2.78 -4.38
N SER A 329 12.35 2.54 -4.43
CA SER A 329 13.31 3.34 -3.68
C SER A 329 13.32 4.80 -4.13
N LEU A 330 13.63 5.73 -3.21
CA LEU A 330 13.58 7.18 -3.49
C LEU A 330 14.54 7.64 -4.61
N ASP A 331 15.57 6.86 -4.91
CA ASP A 331 16.50 7.12 -6.02
C ASP A 331 16.02 6.52 -7.36
N ASP A 332 14.83 5.91 -7.38
CA ASP A 332 14.23 5.21 -8.54
C ASP A 332 15.11 4.06 -9.08
N LYS A 333 15.95 3.47 -8.24
CA LYS A 333 16.89 2.43 -8.67
C LYS A 333 16.33 1.03 -8.46
N PHE A 334 15.67 0.77 -7.34
CA PHE A 334 15.17 -0.55 -6.99
C PHE A 334 13.67 -0.57 -6.83
N LEU A 335 13.04 -1.56 -7.48
CA LEU A 335 11.65 -1.93 -7.28
C LEU A 335 11.57 -3.20 -6.45
N TYR A 336 10.77 -3.18 -5.41
CA TYR A 336 10.48 -4.30 -4.53
C TYR A 336 9.10 -4.84 -4.81
N VAL A 337 8.95 -6.15 -4.84
CA VAL A 337 7.71 -6.84 -5.21
C VAL A 337 7.36 -7.90 -4.19
N SER A 338 6.20 -7.78 -3.56
CA SER A 338 5.64 -8.74 -2.62
C SER A 338 4.84 -9.81 -3.35
N CYS A 339 5.26 -11.08 -3.24
CA CYS A 339 4.55 -12.23 -3.78
C CYS A 339 3.90 -13.01 -2.62
N TRP A 340 2.72 -12.56 -2.21
CA TRP A 340 2.02 -13.06 -1.03
C TRP A 340 1.69 -14.55 -1.10
N GLY A 341 1.38 -15.07 -2.29
CA GLY A 341 1.03 -16.48 -2.47
C GLY A 341 2.24 -17.41 -2.37
N THR A 342 3.33 -17.12 -3.05
CA THR A 342 4.53 -17.95 -3.06
C THR A 342 5.47 -17.73 -1.88
N GLY A 343 5.30 -16.65 -1.13
CA GLY A 343 6.20 -16.28 -0.05
C GLY A 343 7.53 -15.68 -0.51
N GLU A 344 7.65 -15.29 -1.79
CA GLU A 344 8.84 -14.65 -2.32
C GLU A 344 8.73 -13.13 -2.23
N PHE A 345 9.79 -12.47 -1.79
CA PHE A 345 9.96 -11.03 -1.87
C PHE A 345 11.14 -10.72 -2.78
N ILE A 346 10.92 -9.93 -3.82
CA ILE A 346 11.85 -9.79 -4.94
C ILE A 346 12.32 -8.35 -5.08
N GLN A 347 13.61 -8.16 -5.36
CA GLN A 347 14.22 -6.89 -5.72
C GLN A 347 14.59 -6.89 -7.21
N TYR A 348 14.23 -5.83 -7.92
CA TYR A 348 14.63 -5.56 -9.29
C TYR A 348 15.40 -4.25 -9.39
N ASP A 349 16.54 -4.24 -10.09
CA ASP A 349 17.15 -3.00 -10.59
C ASP A 349 16.29 -2.47 -11.75
N VAL A 350 15.76 -1.28 -11.58
CA VAL A 350 14.91 -0.57 -12.53
C VAL A 350 15.55 0.71 -13.05
N SER A 351 16.88 0.82 -12.98
CA SER A 351 17.64 1.93 -13.56
C SER A 351 17.34 2.12 -15.04
N ASP A 352 17.06 1.02 -15.76
CA ASP A 352 16.32 1.02 -17.03
C ASP A 352 14.91 0.49 -16.76
N PRO A 353 13.87 1.36 -16.66
CA PRO A 353 12.53 0.93 -16.33
C PRO A 353 11.88 0.04 -17.38
N PHE A 354 12.40 0.04 -18.62
CA PHE A 354 11.91 -0.81 -19.71
C PHE A 354 12.49 -2.22 -19.70
N SER A 355 13.53 -2.46 -18.89
CA SER A 355 14.25 -3.73 -18.82
C SER A 355 14.72 -4.03 -17.38
N PRO A 356 13.78 -4.19 -16.41
CA PRO A 356 14.10 -4.54 -15.04
C PRO A 356 14.94 -5.82 -14.93
N LYS A 357 15.88 -5.83 -13.99
CA LYS A 357 16.76 -6.98 -13.73
C LYS A 357 16.61 -7.45 -12.29
N LYS A 358 16.24 -8.69 -12.09
CA LYS A 358 16.21 -9.30 -10.74
C LYS A 358 17.62 -9.27 -10.14
N THR A 359 17.78 -8.63 -8.98
CA THR A 359 19.05 -8.48 -8.28
C THR A 359 19.09 -9.28 -6.99
N GLY A 360 17.93 -9.69 -6.48
CA GLY A 360 17.84 -10.52 -5.29
C GLY A 360 16.44 -10.97 -5.01
N SER A 361 16.32 -11.99 -4.17
CA SER A 361 15.05 -12.37 -3.55
C SER A 361 15.29 -13.10 -2.24
N VAL A 362 14.29 -13.02 -1.35
CA VAL A 362 14.22 -13.80 -0.12
C VAL A 362 12.89 -14.52 -0.09
N ARG A 363 12.78 -15.60 0.68
CA ARG A 363 11.53 -16.32 0.91
C ARG A 363 11.20 -16.40 2.38
N ILE A 364 9.92 -16.21 2.68
CA ILE A 364 9.37 -16.36 4.02
C ILE A 364 7.90 -16.73 3.92
N GLY A 365 7.51 -17.81 4.62
CA GLY A 365 6.13 -18.30 4.58
C GLY A 365 5.71 -18.88 3.23
N GLY A 366 4.58 -18.42 2.70
CA GLY A 366 3.95 -18.89 1.47
C GLY A 366 2.82 -19.89 1.71
N ILE A 367 1.94 -20.03 0.72
CA ILE A 367 0.75 -20.92 0.80
C ILE A 367 1.18 -22.40 0.95
N VAL A 368 2.16 -22.83 0.18
CA VAL A 368 2.61 -24.23 0.18
C VAL A 368 4.04 -24.38 0.69
N ASN A 369 5.00 -23.74 0.09
CA ASN A 369 6.42 -23.92 0.43
C ASN A 369 6.79 -23.09 1.67
N ARG A 370 6.12 -23.34 2.78
CA ARG A 370 6.30 -22.62 4.04
C ARG A 370 7.72 -22.78 4.55
N THR A 371 8.35 -21.68 4.91
CA THR A 371 9.69 -21.69 5.52
C THR A 371 9.61 -21.98 7.01
N PRO A 372 10.73 -22.42 7.63
CA PRO A 372 10.78 -22.52 9.09
C PRO A 372 10.54 -21.16 9.75
N HIS A 373 9.86 -21.19 10.90
CA HIS A 373 9.66 -20.01 11.72
C HIS A 373 11.01 -19.50 12.28
N PRO A 374 11.36 -18.22 12.15
CA PRO A 374 12.68 -17.69 12.54
C PRO A 374 13.06 -17.95 13.99
N LYS A 375 12.09 -17.89 14.90
CA LYS A 375 12.32 -18.13 16.36
C LYS A 375 12.03 -19.56 16.80
N ASN A 376 11.41 -20.39 15.96
CA ASN A 376 11.07 -21.76 16.25
C ASN A 376 11.19 -22.64 14.99
N PRO A 377 12.39 -23.07 14.60
CA PRO A 377 12.61 -23.78 13.34
C PRO A 377 11.84 -25.10 13.15
N ASN A 378 11.28 -25.64 14.23
CA ASN A 378 10.42 -26.84 14.17
C ASN A 378 8.98 -26.54 13.73
N GLN A 379 8.60 -25.28 13.66
CA GLN A 379 7.30 -24.81 13.21
C GLN A 379 7.42 -24.19 11.82
N GLN A 380 6.45 -24.42 10.97
CA GLN A 380 6.35 -23.75 9.66
C GLN A 380 5.69 -22.38 9.82
N LEU A 381 6.23 -21.39 9.13
CA LEU A 381 5.66 -20.03 9.12
C LEU A 381 4.58 -19.90 8.04
N ALA A 382 3.39 -19.49 8.40
CA ALA A 382 2.29 -19.19 7.48
C ALA A 382 2.29 -17.71 7.09
N GLY A 383 1.57 -17.38 6.00
CA GLY A 383 1.54 -16.04 5.41
C GLY A 383 2.69 -15.82 4.44
N GLY A 384 2.60 -14.79 3.64
CA GLY A 384 3.65 -14.37 2.70
C GLY A 384 3.84 -12.86 2.76
N PRO A 385 4.90 -12.30 2.15
CA PRO A 385 5.11 -10.85 2.08
C PRO A 385 3.88 -10.18 1.46
N GLN A 386 3.31 -9.22 2.19
CA GLN A 386 2.10 -8.55 1.73
C GLN A 386 2.36 -7.04 1.57
N MET A 387 2.28 -6.22 2.61
CA MET A 387 2.60 -4.79 2.52
C MET A 387 4.09 -4.55 2.75
N VAL A 388 4.71 -3.77 1.88
CA VAL A 388 6.13 -3.41 1.96
C VAL A 388 6.30 -1.92 2.17
N GLU A 389 7.25 -1.55 3.05
CA GLU A 389 7.68 -0.18 3.21
C GLU A 389 9.21 -0.06 3.17
N VAL A 390 9.71 0.94 2.46
CA VAL A 390 11.13 1.17 2.25
C VAL A 390 11.54 2.47 2.94
N SER A 391 12.62 2.42 3.74
CA SER A 391 13.19 3.61 4.35
C SER A 391 13.65 4.62 3.29
N ARG A 392 13.67 5.91 3.65
CA ARG A 392 14.08 6.97 2.73
C ARG A 392 15.46 6.76 2.10
N ASP A 393 16.41 6.20 2.84
CA ASP A 393 17.75 5.94 2.35
C ASP A 393 17.88 4.65 1.51
N GLY A 394 16.78 3.90 1.38
CA GLY A 394 16.70 2.66 0.59
C GLY A 394 17.43 1.46 1.21
N LYS A 395 17.87 1.56 2.46
CA LYS A 395 18.70 0.50 3.09
C LYS A 395 17.90 -0.49 3.92
N ARG A 396 16.74 -0.12 4.41
CA ARG A 396 15.91 -0.94 5.27
C ARG A 396 14.54 -1.11 4.62
N ILE A 397 14.10 -2.35 4.59
CA ILE A 397 12.82 -2.74 4.01
C ILE A 397 12.05 -3.49 5.10
N TYR A 398 10.81 -3.10 5.29
CA TYR A 398 9.91 -3.72 6.25
C TYR A 398 8.72 -4.29 5.50
N PHE A 399 8.26 -5.48 5.87
CA PHE A 399 7.00 -5.99 5.34
C PHE A 399 6.24 -6.84 6.35
N THR A 400 4.94 -6.91 6.15
CA THR A 400 3.95 -7.66 6.93
C THR A 400 3.35 -8.78 6.10
N ASN A 401 2.32 -9.48 6.61
CA ASN A 401 1.85 -10.70 5.97
C ASN A 401 0.34 -10.87 5.82
N SER A 402 -0.47 -10.03 6.42
CA SER A 402 -1.94 -10.11 6.29
C SER A 402 -2.44 -9.24 5.15
N LEU A 403 -3.37 -9.74 4.35
CA LEU A 403 -4.03 -8.97 3.29
C LEU A 403 -5.37 -8.41 3.79
N TYR A 404 -6.39 -9.24 3.93
CA TYR A 404 -7.76 -8.91 4.32
C TYR A 404 -8.39 -10.16 4.94
N ALA A 405 -9.19 -10.04 6.00
CA ALA A 405 -9.66 -11.18 6.77
C ALA A 405 -10.18 -12.34 5.93
N ALA A 406 -11.15 -12.07 5.05
CA ALA A 406 -11.76 -13.10 4.24
C ALA A 406 -10.83 -13.71 3.17
N TRP A 407 -9.85 -12.94 2.69
CA TRP A 407 -8.82 -13.41 1.77
C TRP A 407 -7.77 -14.22 2.50
N ASP A 408 -7.34 -13.79 3.69
CA ASP A 408 -6.43 -14.54 4.54
C ASP A 408 -6.99 -15.93 4.85
N GLU A 409 -8.28 -16.04 5.21
CA GLU A 409 -8.96 -17.32 5.47
C GLU A 409 -9.03 -18.22 4.25
N GLN A 410 -9.24 -17.65 3.06
CA GLN A 410 -9.35 -18.42 1.82
C GLN A 410 -8.02 -18.99 1.35
N PHE A 411 -6.95 -18.20 1.41
CA PHE A 411 -5.64 -18.59 0.91
C PHE A 411 -4.77 -19.30 1.97
N TYR A 412 -5.04 -19.03 3.24
CA TYR A 412 -4.34 -19.63 4.40
C TYR A 412 -5.35 -20.21 5.39
N PRO A 413 -6.04 -21.29 5.03
CA PRO A 413 -7.13 -21.85 5.85
C PRO A 413 -6.69 -22.34 7.24
N ASP A 414 -5.39 -22.62 7.42
CA ASP A 414 -4.80 -22.96 8.72
C ASP A 414 -4.38 -21.72 9.55
N GLY A 415 -4.68 -20.51 9.06
CA GLY A 415 -4.30 -19.22 9.62
C GLY A 415 -3.10 -18.62 8.93
N VAL A 416 -3.15 -17.29 8.76
CA VAL A 416 -2.09 -16.51 8.09
C VAL A 416 -0.90 -16.20 9.00
N GLY A 417 -1.09 -16.30 10.31
CA GLY A 417 -0.15 -15.79 11.31
C GLY A 417 -0.19 -14.26 11.40
N SER A 418 0.76 -13.70 12.12
CA SER A 418 0.89 -12.24 12.27
C SER A 418 2.36 -11.90 12.53
N TRP A 419 3.05 -11.39 11.53
CA TRP A 419 4.45 -11.06 11.68
C TRP A 419 4.89 -9.89 10.80
N MET A 420 5.91 -9.19 11.27
CA MET A 420 6.65 -8.16 10.55
C MET A 420 8.12 -8.49 10.59
N VAL A 421 8.77 -8.36 9.44
CA VAL A 421 10.21 -8.56 9.28
C VAL A 421 10.89 -7.34 8.71
N LYS A 422 12.21 -7.29 8.86
CA LYS A 422 13.07 -6.27 8.29
C LYS A 422 14.16 -6.93 7.43
N LEU A 423 14.45 -6.32 6.30
CA LEU A 423 15.58 -6.63 5.45
C LEU A 423 16.59 -5.49 5.43
N GLU A 424 17.85 -5.84 5.31
CA GLU A 424 18.90 -4.92 4.90
C GLU A 424 19.09 -5.03 3.39
N ALA A 425 19.03 -3.91 2.67
CA ALA A 425 19.21 -3.84 1.24
C ALA A 425 20.62 -3.34 0.89
N ASP A 426 21.30 -4.03 -0.02
CA ASP A 426 22.59 -3.60 -0.53
C ASP A 426 22.40 -2.55 -1.65
N PRO A 427 23.08 -1.40 -1.61
CA PRO A 427 23.02 -0.37 -2.66
C PRO A 427 23.48 -0.86 -4.05
N GLN A 428 24.16 -1.98 -4.13
CA GLN A 428 24.58 -2.62 -5.39
C GLN A 428 23.61 -3.73 -5.85
N GLY A 429 22.59 -4.02 -5.06
CA GLY A 429 21.61 -5.08 -5.27
C GLY A 429 21.82 -6.28 -4.36
N GLY A 430 20.73 -6.86 -3.94
CA GLY A 430 20.65 -7.92 -2.95
C GLY A 430 19.98 -7.48 -1.67
N MET A 431 19.52 -8.46 -0.90
CA MET A 431 18.80 -8.25 0.37
C MET A 431 19.08 -9.42 1.30
N SER A 432 19.09 -9.17 2.61
CA SER A 432 19.16 -10.20 3.63
C SER A 432 18.25 -9.86 4.81
N PHE A 433 17.75 -10.90 5.49
CA PHE A 433 16.97 -10.68 6.72
C PHE A 433 17.86 -10.11 7.83
N ASP A 434 17.31 -9.17 8.58
CA ASP A 434 17.85 -8.79 9.88
C ASP A 434 17.42 -9.85 10.90
N GLU A 435 18.36 -10.72 11.30
CA GLU A 435 18.10 -11.84 12.22
C GLU A 435 17.65 -11.38 13.62
N ASN A 436 17.87 -10.12 13.96
CA ASN A 436 17.46 -9.52 15.24
C ASN A 436 16.09 -8.88 15.18
N PHE A 437 15.45 -8.83 13.99
CA PHE A 437 14.16 -8.18 13.79
C PHE A 437 13.10 -9.16 13.29
N PHE A 438 12.29 -9.63 14.19
CA PHE A 438 11.08 -10.41 13.89
C PHE A 438 10.03 -10.06 14.93
N VAL A 439 9.05 -9.26 14.53
CA VAL A 439 7.90 -8.91 15.37
C VAL A 439 6.80 -9.91 15.10
N GLU A 440 6.25 -10.51 16.13
CA GLU A 440 5.13 -11.43 16.07
C GLU A 440 4.09 -11.01 17.08
N ASN A 441 2.84 -10.93 16.65
CA ASN A 441 1.71 -10.57 17.51
C ASN A 441 0.64 -11.66 17.41
N SER A 442 0.28 -12.26 18.56
CA SER A 442 -0.74 -13.32 18.62
C SER A 442 -2.17 -12.77 18.69
N ASP A 443 -2.33 -11.50 19.01
CA ASP A 443 -3.62 -10.89 19.29
C ASP A 443 -4.23 -10.22 18.06
N TYR A 444 -3.39 -9.90 17.05
CA TYR A 444 -3.80 -9.22 15.84
C TYR A 444 -3.25 -9.91 14.59
N ARG A 445 -3.85 -9.64 13.45
CA ARG A 445 -3.21 -9.69 12.12
C ARG A 445 -2.58 -8.33 11.86
N ILE A 446 -1.50 -8.25 11.11
CA ILE A 446 -0.83 -6.96 10.81
C ILE A 446 -0.73 -6.72 9.30
N HIS A 447 -1.00 -5.48 8.91
CA HIS A 447 -1.10 -5.07 7.51
C HIS A 447 -0.11 -3.95 7.18
N GLN A 448 -0.56 -2.73 6.90
CA GLN A 448 0.30 -1.67 6.41
C GLN A 448 1.24 -1.10 7.48
N ILE A 449 2.39 -0.61 7.01
CA ILE A 449 3.42 0.07 7.79
C ILE A 449 3.55 1.50 7.31
N ARG A 450 3.83 2.45 8.23
CA ARG A 450 4.39 3.77 7.93
C ARG A 450 5.53 4.07 8.87
N LEU A 451 6.61 4.64 8.32
CA LEU A 451 7.79 4.96 9.09
C LEU A 451 7.72 6.38 9.64
N GLU A 452 8.21 6.54 10.87
CA GLU A 452 8.32 7.86 11.49
C GLU A 452 9.18 8.80 10.63
N GLY A 453 8.68 10.01 10.42
CA GLY A 453 9.37 11.02 9.60
C GLY A 453 9.17 10.88 8.09
N GLY A 454 8.65 9.77 7.61
CA GLY A 454 8.35 9.47 6.21
C GLY A 454 9.16 8.31 5.64
N ASP A 455 8.76 7.85 4.49
CA ASP A 455 9.22 6.65 3.80
C ASP A 455 9.09 6.81 2.28
N SER A 456 9.45 5.81 1.50
CA SER A 456 9.42 5.92 0.05
C SER A 456 8.02 6.05 -0.52
N SER A 457 6.99 5.52 0.17
CA SER A 457 5.61 5.59 -0.30
C SER A 457 4.83 6.78 0.24
N SER A 458 5.30 7.48 1.27
CA SER A 458 4.64 8.67 1.81
C SER A 458 5.21 9.99 1.28
N ASP A 459 6.31 9.95 0.54
CA ASP A 459 6.97 11.13 0.01
C ASP A 459 6.73 11.29 -1.51
N SER A 460 6.16 12.42 -1.89
CA SER A 460 6.00 12.86 -3.28
C SER A 460 6.77 14.15 -3.50
N TYR A 461 7.55 14.23 -4.56
CA TYR A 461 8.45 15.36 -4.79
C TYR A 461 8.13 16.10 -6.08
N CYS A 462 8.42 17.40 -6.07
CA CYS A 462 8.35 18.28 -7.23
C CYS A 462 9.73 18.58 -7.81
N PHE A 463 10.77 18.25 -7.08
CA PHE A 463 12.16 18.54 -7.45
C PHE A 463 12.98 17.25 -7.43
N PRO A 464 13.90 17.07 -8.40
CA PRO A 464 14.77 15.91 -8.47
C PRO A 464 15.83 15.86 -7.37
#